data_d411e285941ed4c6b4c9b731f05b6fd0
#
_entry.id   d411e285941ed4c6b4c9b731f05b6fd0
#
_cell.length_a   1.000
_cell.length_b   1.000
_cell.length_c   1.000
_cell.angle_alpha   90.00
_cell.angle_beta   90.00
_cell.angle_gamma   90.00
#
_symmetry.space_group_name_H-M   'P 1'
#
loop_
_entity.id
_entity.type
_entity.pdbx_description
1 polymer ?
#
loop_
_entity_poly.entity_id
_entity_poly.type
_entity_poly.pdbx_seq_one_letter_code
_entity_poly.pdbx_strand_id
1 'polypeptide(L)'
;MSKSAARTVNIFKAIGIFLLCIVALRFSEECSKGAENGIRLCLATLVPSLFPFMVLASYIIESGLAEKIGRHLSWVTKPIFGLNGCFASAIILSLIGGYPVGAKTVNSLYKKGAASESECKRAGLFLVCSGPGFLVNFIGAQLYSSIEIGFIIFAAQCISVFILGFALKFVCGNKIDNNSNSEILISTPQKGDALVKSVLDGARGMFAICAFVVLFSAFTEIFCSHITDENIQKPFLILTEVCNAVTAVSKDLPIEVIAFSAGFGGLCVHFQIFSALGDIKVNKMLFFFCRISQGLITALLTHLGIKLFSVTTDVFSTSTVENSGFFGGTALSGAALLFTALCFLYSLKNYKQN
;
A
#
# COMPACT_ATOMS: atom_id res chain seq x y z
N MET A 1 -9.33 3.42 -30.35
CA MET A 1 -8.04 4.07 -30.76
C MET A 1 -7.67 3.56 -32.13
N SER A 2 -7.33 4.45 -33.08
CA SER A 2 -6.82 4.01 -34.39
C SER A 2 -5.46 3.28 -34.23
N LYS A 3 -5.14 2.36 -35.14
CA LYS A 3 -3.83 1.66 -35.13
C LYS A 3 -2.63 2.64 -35.13
N SER A 4 -2.78 3.81 -35.73
CA SER A 4 -1.80 4.89 -35.74
C SER A 4 -1.58 5.47 -34.35
N ALA A 5 -2.65 5.81 -33.60
CA ALA A 5 -2.56 6.36 -32.25
C ALA A 5 -1.92 5.36 -31.25
N ALA A 6 -2.22 4.08 -31.38
CA ALA A 6 -1.58 3.04 -30.55
C ALA A 6 -0.07 2.92 -30.85
N ARG A 7 0.34 3.03 -32.13
CA ARG A 7 1.76 3.01 -32.53
C ARG A 7 2.52 4.22 -31.97
N THR A 8 1.92 5.41 -32.07
CA THR A 8 2.51 6.65 -31.52
C THR A 8 2.72 6.54 -30.01
N VAL A 9 1.73 6.07 -29.25
CA VAL A 9 1.83 5.86 -27.80
C VAL A 9 2.95 4.87 -27.46
N ASN A 10 3.10 3.79 -28.23
CA ASN A 10 4.17 2.82 -27.98
C ASN A 10 5.56 3.39 -28.28
N ILE A 11 5.70 4.24 -29.30
CA ILE A 11 6.97 4.94 -29.60
C ILE A 11 7.35 5.88 -28.43
N PHE A 12 6.40 6.70 -27.94
CA PHE A 12 6.66 7.56 -26.78
C PHE A 12 7.04 6.77 -25.53
N LYS A 13 6.40 5.62 -25.28
CA LYS A 13 6.80 4.73 -24.18
C LYS A 13 8.22 4.21 -24.34
N ALA A 14 8.58 3.76 -25.56
CA ALA A 14 9.92 3.24 -25.83
C ALA A 14 10.99 4.34 -25.65
N ILE A 15 10.74 5.54 -26.16
CA ILE A 15 11.63 6.70 -25.94
C ILE A 15 11.75 7.02 -24.45
N GLY A 16 10.63 7.04 -23.70
CA GLY A 16 10.65 7.29 -22.25
C GLY A 16 11.48 6.25 -21.49
N ILE A 17 11.32 4.96 -21.80
CA ILE A 17 12.13 3.89 -21.19
C ILE A 17 13.62 4.07 -21.55
N PHE A 18 13.94 4.38 -22.80
CA PHE A 18 15.31 4.59 -23.25
C PHE A 18 15.97 5.77 -22.52
N LEU A 19 15.24 6.89 -22.37
CA LEU A 19 15.71 8.05 -21.60
C LEU A 19 15.94 7.69 -20.13
N LEU A 20 15.05 6.93 -19.51
CA LEU A 20 15.24 6.47 -18.12
C LEU A 20 16.49 5.58 -17.98
N CYS A 21 16.75 4.70 -18.96
CA CYS A 21 17.98 3.91 -18.98
C CYS A 21 19.23 4.79 -19.10
N ILE A 22 19.22 5.81 -19.97
CA ILE A 22 20.32 6.76 -20.11
C ILE A 22 20.55 7.51 -18.80
N VAL A 23 19.51 8.01 -18.16
CA VAL A 23 19.58 8.70 -16.86
C VAL A 23 20.19 7.78 -15.81
N ALA A 24 19.70 6.55 -15.67
CA ALA A 24 20.23 5.58 -14.71
C ALA A 24 21.71 5.24 -14.96
N LEU A 25 22.13 5.14 -16.22
CA LEU A 25 23.55 4.91 -16.56
C LEU A 25 24.41 6.16 -16.34
N ARG A 26 23.91 7.36 -16.66
CA ARG A 26 24.64 8.62 -16.49
C ARG A 26 24.86 8.97 -15.02
N PHE A 27 23.90 8.61 -14.16
CA PHE A 27 23.89 8.85 -12.72
C PHE A 27 23.91 7.51 -11.97
N SER A 28 24.82 6.62 -12.37
CA SER A 28 24.86 5.25 -11.85
C SER A 28 25.23 5.16 -10.38
N GLU A 29 26.04 6.09 -9.87
CA GLU A 29 26.44 6.17 -8.47
C GLU A 29 25.25 6.56 -7.60
N GLU A 30 24.52 7.63 -7.94
CA GLU A 30 23.32 8.08 -7.22
C GLU A 30 22.21 7.03 -7.31
N CYS A 31 22.03 6.43 -8.49
CA CYS A 31 21.07 5.35 -8.70
C CYS A 31 21.37 4.16 -7.79
N SER A 32 22.63 3.74 -7.70
CA SER A 32 23.08 2.63 -6.84
C SER A 32 22.89 2.97 -5.36
N LYS A 33 23.28 4.18 -4.94
CA LYS A 33 23.11 4.67 -3.58
C LYS A 33 21.63 4.71 -3.18
N GLY A 34 20.76 5.23 -4.05
CA GLY A 34 19.32 5.24 -3.82
C GLY A 34 18.72 3.84 -3.73
N ALA A 35 19.15 2.92 -4.58
CA ALA A 35 18.75 1.51 -4.51
C ALA A 35 19.20 0.85 -3.20
N GLU A 36 20.45 1.10 -2.75
CA GLU A 36 20.95 0.61 -1.46
C GLU A 36 20.10 1.14 -0.30
N ASN A 37 19.81 2.44 -0.28
CA ASN A 37 18.96 3.06 0.73
C ASN A 37 17.55 2.44 0.73
N GLY A 38 16.97 2.20 -0.45
CA GLY A 38 15.69 1.51 -0.61
C GLY A 38 15.72 0.08 -0.07
N ILE A 39 16.79 -0.68 -0.34
CA ILE A 39 16.98 -2.04 0.21
C ILE A 39 17.08 -2.00 1.73
N ARG A 40 17.88 -1.07 2.29
CA ARG A 40 17.99 -0.90 3.76
C ARG A 40 16.62 -0.60 4.38
N LEU A 41 15.87 0.34 3.81
CA LEU A 41 14.53 0.68 4.28
C LEU A 41 13.58 -0.52 4.23
N CYS A 42 13.63 -1.30 3.15
CA CYS A 42 12.84 -2.52 3.04
C CYS A 42 13.19 -3.54 4.12
N LEU A 43 14.46 -3.87 4.28
CA LEU A 43 14.90 -4.95 5.17
C LEU A 43 14.83 -4.57 6.64
N ALA A 44 15.25 -3.34 6.99
CA ALA A 44 15.28 -2.89 8.37
C ALA A 44 13.91 -2.48 8.91
N THR A 45 13.01 -2.01 8.03
CA THR A 45 11.77 -1.36 8.46
C THR A 45 10.52 -1.99 7.86
N LEU A 46 10.40 -2.03 6.52
CA LEU A 46 9.14 -2.40 5.89
C LEU A 46 8.83 -3.89 6.06
N VAL A 47 9.81 -4.76 5.86
CA VAL A 47 9.61 -6.21 6.02
C VAL A 47 9.19 -6.55 7.45
N PRO A 48 9.91 -6.15 8.51
CA PRO A 48 9.50 -6.46 9.88
C PRO A 48 8.13 -5.87 10.26
N SER A 49 7.82 -4.68 9.77
CA SER A 49 6.57 -3.97 10.13
C SER A 49 5.36 -4.46 9.36
N LEU A 50 5.49 -4.79 8.07
CA LEU A 50 4.35 -5.06 7.19
C LEU A 50 4.11 -6.54 6.94
N PHE A 51 5.18 -7.36 6.84
CA PHE A 51 5.06 -8.76 6.45
C PHE A 51 4.12 -9.58 7.36
N PRO A 52 4.18 -9.48 8.70
CA PRO A 52 3.25 -10.20 9.57
C PRO A 52 1.78 -9.86 9.29
N PHE A 53 1.47 -8.59 9.07
CA PHE A 53 0.10 -8.14 8.75
C PHE A 53 -0.36 -8.62 7.37
N MET A 54 0.54 -8.68 6.40
CA MET A 54 0.23 -9.22 5.07
C MET A 54 -0.07 -10.72 5.13
N VAL A 55 0.70 -11.47 5.91
CA VAL A 55 0.44 -12.91 6.15
C VAL A 55 -0.90 -13.10 6.85
N LEU A 56 -1.21 -12.32 7.89
CA LEU A 56 -2.49 -12.37 8.58
C LEU A 56 -3.67 -12.07 7.63
N ALA A 57 -3.54 -11.03 6.82
CA ALA A 57 -4.56 -10.67 5.83
C ALA A 57 -4.77 -11.79 4.80
N SER A 58 -3.69 -12.37 4.28
CA SER A 58 -3.77 -13.53 3.37
C SER A 58 -4.38 -14.74 4.07
N TYR A 59 -4.06 -14.98 5.35
CA TYR A 59 -4.63 -16.09 6.11
C TYR A 59 -6.14 -15.94 6.32
N ILE A 60 -6.62 -14.73 6.56
CA ILE A 60 -8.06 -14.44 6.65
C ILE A 60 -8.78 -14.80 5.34
N ILE A 61 -8.11 -14.61 4.18
CA ILE A 61 -8.66 -15.00 2.86
C ILE A 61 -8.62 -16.52 2.69
N GLU A 62 -7.44 -17.14 2.87
CA GLU A 62 -7.21 -18.56 2.57
C GLU A 62 -7.95 -19.48 3.54
N SER A 63 -8.21 -19.06 4.77
CA SER A 63 -9.00 -19.79 5.76
C SER A 63 -10.51 -19.70 5.57
N GLY A 64 -10.99 -18.87 4.64
CA GLY A 64 -12.44 -18.62 4.44
C GLY A 64 -13.07 -17.73 5.53
N LEU A 65 -12.26 -17.15 6.42
CA LEU A 65 -12.77 -16.20 7.43
C LEU A 65 -13.28 -14.92 6.78
N ALA A 66 -12.67 -14.49 5.67
CA ALA A 66 -13.08 -13.30 4.93
C ALA A 66 -14.55 -13.41 4.48
N GLU A 67 -14.97 -14.56 3.97
CA GLU A 67 -16.34 -14.80 3.52
C GLU A 67 -17.32 -14.82 4.69
N LYS A 68 -16.93 -15.43 5.82
CA LYS A 68 -17.77 -15.44 7.04
C LYS A 68 -17.97 -14.01 7.58
N ILE A 69 -16.88 -13.25 7.71
CA ILE A 69 -16.91 -11.85 8.15
C ILE A 69 -17.73 -11.02 7.16
N GLY A 70 -17.49 -11.19 5.85
CA GLY A 70 -18.21 -10.50 4.79
C GLY A 70 -19.73 -10.70 4.85
N ARG A 71 -20.17 -11.93 5.14
CA ARG A 71 -21.58 -12.26 5.27
C ARG A 71 -22.25 -11.52 6.44
N HIS A 72 -21.58 -11.48 7.58
CA HIS A 72 -22.10 -10.80 8.78
C HIS A 72 -22.14 -9.28 8.64
N LEU A 73 -21.22 -8.69 7.86
CA LEU A 73 -21.13 -7.24 7.67
C LEU A 73 -21.77 -6.73 6.37
N SER A 74 -22.42 -7.61 5.61
CA SER A 74 -23.09 -7.24 4.35
C SER A 74 -24.18 -6.18 4.51
N TRP A 75 -24.82 -6.12 5.68
CA TRP A 75 -25.83 -5.13 6.02
C TRP A 75 -25.27 -3.70 6.17
N VAL A 76 -23.94 -3.57 6.35
CA VAL A 76 -23.23 -2.27 6.43
C VAL A 76 -22.80 -1.78 5.05
N THR A 77 -22.33 -2.68 4.18
CA THR A 77 -21.74 -2.29 2.91
C THR A 77 -22.73 -1.66 1.93
N LYS A 78 -23.95 -2.19 1.86
CA LYS A 78 -25.00 -1.65 0.96
C LYS A 78 -25.43 -0.23 1.34
N PRO A 79 -25.83 0.08 2.60
CA PRO A 79 -26.27 1.43 2.94
C PRO A 79 -25.14 2.45 2.94
N ILE A 80 -23.95 2.10 3.38
CA ILE A 80 -22.83 3.04 3.49
C ILE A 80 -22.15 3.26 2.13
N PHE A 81 -21.76 2.19 1.45
CA PHE A 81 -20.93 2.28 0.24
C PHE A 81 -21.70 2.01 -1.05
N GLY A 82 -22.93 1.54 -0.99
CA GLY A 82 -23.68 1.09 -2.16
C GLY A 82 -22.98 -0.07 -2.89
N LEU A 83 -22.26 -0.93 -2.16
CA LEU A 83 -21.53 -2.08 -2.66
C LEU A 83 -22.17 -3.37 -2.17
N ASN A 84 -21.99 -4.46 -2.92
CA ASN A 84 -22.44 -5.77 -2.51
C ASN A 84 -21.75 -6.22 -1.21
N GLY A 85 -22.39 -7.10 -0.44
CA GLY A 85 -21.90 -7.63 0.85
C GLY A 85 -20.51 -8.27 0.78
N CYS A 86 -20.12 -8.86 -0.36
CA CYS A 86 -18.80 -9.45 -0.55
C CYS A 86 -17.64 -8.44 -0.36
N PHE A 87 -17.88 -7.14 -0.53
CA PHE A 87 -16.87 -6.11 -0.31
C PHE A 87 -16.56 -5.84 1.18
N ALA A 88 -17.37 -6.33 2.13
CA ALA A 88 -17.04 -6.19 3.55
C ALA A 88 -15.69 -6.81 3.90
N SER A 89 -15.38 -7.98 3.32
CA SER A 89 -14.06 -8.60 3.47
C SER A 89 -12.95 -7.76 2.86
N ALA A 90 -13.17 -7.19 1.67
CA ALA A 90 -12.19 -6.34 1.00
C ALA A 90 -11.89 -5.05 1.81
N ILE A 91 -12.90 -4.46 2.45
CA ILE A 91 -12.74 -3.30 3.33
C ILE A 91 -11.85 -3.66 4.52
N ILE A 92 -12.20 -4.73 5.26
CA ILE A 92 -11.43 -5.15 6.44
C ILE A 92 -9.99 -5.49 6.06
N LEU A 93 -9.81 -6.24 4.98
CA LEU A 93 -8.49 -6.65 4.53
C LEU A 93 -7.64 -5.48 4.03
N SER A 94 -8.27 -4.46 3.44
CA SER A 94 -7.59 -3.21 3.09
C SER A 94 -7.06 -2.48 4.32
N LEU A 95 -7.85 -2.43 5.40
CA LEU A 95 -7.46 -1.78 6.64
C LEU A 95 -6.35 -2.53 7.38
N ILE A 96 -6.35 -3.86 7.36
CA ILE A 96 -5.35 -4.69 8.07
C ILE A 96 -4.07 -4.85 7.26
N GLY A 97 -4.21 -5.21 5.98
CA GLY A 97 -3.08 -5.62 5.14
C GLY A 97 -2.39 -4.48 4.39
N GLY A 98 -2.98 -3.30 4.39
CA GLY A 98 -2.42 -2.12 3.72
C GLY A 98 -2.69 -2.05 2.22
N TYR A 99 -2.02 -1.11 1.55
CA TYR A 99 -2.28 -0.66 0.18
C TYR A 99 -2.54 -1.75 -0.87
N PRO A 100 -1.69 -2.77 -1.07
CA PRO A 100 -1.91 -3.70 -2.16
C PRO A 100 -2.95 -4.75 -1.83
N VAL A 101 -3.23 -5.01 -0.54
CA VAL A 101 -4.12 -6.11 -0.13
C VAL A 101 -5.57 -5.79 -0.48
N GLY A 102 -6.03 -4.56 -0.25
CA GLY A 102 -7.37 -4.13 -0.65
C GLY A 102 -7.60 -4.29 -2.15
N ALA A 103 -6.68 -3.79 -2.97
CA ALA A 103 -6.74 -3.89 -4.43
C ALA A 103 -6.69 -5.34 -4.93
N LYS A 104 -5.83 -6.18 -4.33
CA LYS A 104 -5.77 -7.63 -4.64
C LYS A 104 -7.09 -8.32 -4.32
N THR A 105 -7.71 -7.99 -3.20
CA THR A 105 -9.00 -8.58 -2.80
C THR A 105 -10.10 -8.16 -3.76
N VAL A 106 -10.16 -6.89 -4.16
CA VAL A 106 -11.10 -6.41 -5.19
C VAL A 106 -10.91 -7.16 -6.51
N ASN A 107 -9.67 -7.35 -6.96
CA ASN A 107 -9.36 -8.12 -8.16
C ASN A 107 -9.77 -9.60 -8.03
N SER A 108 -9.59 -10.20 -6.86
CA SER A 108 -10.03 -11.56 -6.60
C SER A 108 -11.56 -11.71 -6.66
N LEU A 109 -12.32 -10.76 -6.10
CA LEU A 109 -13.77 -10.73 -6.19
C LEU A 109 -14.24 -10.59 -7.64
N TYR A 110 -13.59 -9.74 -8.42
CA TYR A 110 -13.87 -9.58 -9.85
C TYR A 110 -13.62 -10.87 -10.64
N LYS A 111 -12.46 -11.49 -10.48
CA LYS A 111 -12.10 -12.75 -11.18
C LYS A 111 -13.02 -13.92 -10.82
N LYS A 112 -13.53 -13.95 -9.59
CA LYS A 112 -14.50 -14.97 -9.15
C LYS A 112 -15.92 -14.66 -9.63
N GLY A 113 -16.19 -13.55 -10.30
CA GLY A 113 -17.53 -13.12 -10.69
C GLY A 113 -18.45 -12.76 -9.52
N ALA A 114 -17.88 -12.57 -8.31
CA ALA A 114 -18.63 -12.26 -7.10
C ALA A 114 -19.07 -10.78 -7.03
N ALA A 115 -18.49 -9.93 -7.85
CA ALA A 115 -18.78 -8.50 -7.93
C ALA A 115 -18.75 -8.00 -9.37
N SER A 116 -19.59 -7.01 -9.68
CA SER A 116 -19.61 -6.38 -11.00
C SER A 116 -18.37 -5.52 -11.26
N GLU A 117 -18.02 -5.32 -12.53
CA GLU A 117 -16.89 -4.47 -12.91
C GLU A 117 -17.05 -3.03 -12.40
N SER A 118 -18.28 -2.51 -12.40
CA SER A 118 -18.61 -1.17 -11.92
C SER A 118 -18.37 -1.01 -10.41
N GLU A 119 -18.77 -2.00 -9.61
CA GLU A 119 -18.51 -2.03 -8.17
C GLU A 119 -17.01 -2.15 -7.89
N CYS A 120 -16.30 -3.03 -8.61
CA CYS A 120 -14.87 -3.21 -8.47
C CYS A 120 -14.07 -1.95 -8.84
N LYS A 121 -14.46 -1.24 -9.91
CA LYS A 121 -13.88 0.07 -10.27
C LYS A 121 -14.07 1.09 -9.14
N ARG A 122 -15.27 1.19 -8.58
CA ARG A 122 -15.58 2.10 -7.48
C ARG A 122 -14.82 1.72 -6.20
N ALA A 123 -14.81 0.44 -5.83
CA ALA A 123 -14.07 -0.08 -4.69
C ALA A 123 -12.56 0.20 -4.80
N GLY A 124 -11.97 0.02 -5.98
CA GLY A 124 -10.57 0.31 -6.25
C GLY A 124 -10.18 1.79 -6.10
N LEU A 125 -11.14 2.72 -6.08
CA LEU A 125 -10.88 4.15 -5.85
C LEU A 125 -10.66 4.50 -4.38
N PHE A 126 -11.24 3.76 -3.42
CA PHE A 126 -11.16 4.12 -2.01
C PHE A 126 -10.62 3.02 -1.09
N LEU A 127 -10.63 1.74 -1.49
CA LEU A 127 -10.04 0.66 -0.72
C LEU A 127 -8.51 0.65 -0.82
N VAL A 128 -7.93 1.78 -0.48
CA VAL A 128 -6.51 2.07 -0.53
C VAL A 128 -6.14 2.71 0.80
N CYS A 129 -5.60 1.94 1.71
CA CYS A 129 -5.28 2.34 3.07
C CYS A 129 -3.88 1.86 3.43
N SER A 130 -3.14 2.64 4.19
CA SER A 130 -1.94 2.13 4.86
C SER A 130 -2.36 1.20 6.00
N GLY A 131 -1.71 0.07 6.11
CA GLY A 131 -1.98 -0.86 7.21
C GLY A 131 -1.40 -0.41 8.54
N PRO A 132 -1.83 -1.04 9.66
CA PRO A 132 -1.33 -0.70 10.99
C PRO A 132 0.17 -0.94 11.13
N GLY A 133 0.76 -1.89 10.39
CA GLY A 133 2.20 -2.09 10.34
C GLY A 133 2.97 -0.85 9.91
N PHE A 134 2.47 -0.12 8.93
CA PHE A 134 3.09 1.12 8.49
C PHE A 134 2.78 2.30 9.43
N LEU A 135 1.53 2.49 9.82
CA LEU A 135 1.12 3.67 10.56
C LEU A 135 1.45 3.56 12.05
N VAL A 136 1.21 2.41 12.69
CA VAL A 136 1.43 2.25 14.13
C VAL A 136 2.88 1.85 14.42
N ASN A 137 3.41 0.84 13.69
CA ASN A 137 4.77 0.37 14.00
C ASN A 137 5.83 1.28 13.38
N PHE A 138 5.75 1.60 12.08
CA PHE A 138 6.81 2.39 11.45
C PHE A 138 6.67 3.88 11.81
N ILE A 139 5.55 4.53 11.48
CA ILE A 139 5.40 5.96 11.76
C ILE A 139 5.31 6.20 13.27
N GLY A 140 4.38 5.56 13.97
CA GLY A 140 4.16 5.79 15.39
C GLY A 140 5.36 5.38 16.24
N ALA A 141 5.67 4.09 16.29
CA ALA A 141 6.67 3.57 17.22
C ALA A 141 8.11 3.90 16.82
N GLN A 142 8.47 3.80 15.51
CA GLN A 142 9.86 3.98 15.09
C GLN A 142 10.21 5.45 14.80
N LEU A 143 9.35 6.22 14.11
CA LEU A 143 9.68 7.61 13.77
C LEU A 143 9.35 8.59 14.89
N TYR A 144 8.21 8.42 15.56
CA TYR A 144 7.75 9.34 16.60
C TYR A 144 7.92 8.80 18.03
N SER A 145 8.40 7.57 18.19
CA SER A 145 8.50 6.89 19.49
C SER A 145 7.21 6.91 20.31
N SER A 146 6.07 7.02 19.62
CA SER A 146 4.72 7.07 20.21
C SER A 146 3.75 6.21 19.42
N ILE A 147 3.33 5.11 20.03
CA ILE A 147 2.31 4.22 19.47
C ILE A 147 0.97 4.94 19.34
N GLU A 148 0.67 5.88 20.25
CA GLU A 148 -0.56 6.67 20.31
C GLU A 148 -0.71 7.53 19.05
N ILE A 149 0.37 8.20 18.62
CA ILE A 149 0.41 8.95 17.37
C ILE A 149 0.09 8.04 16.19
N GLY A 150 0.70 6.86 16.14
CA GLY A 150 0.44 5.88 15.11
C GLY A 150 -1.02 5.43 15.06
N PHE A 151 -1.64 5.20 16.21
CA PHE A 151 -3.07 4.87 16.31
C PHE A 151 -3.97 6.02 15.90
N ILE A 152 -3.64 7.27 16.24
CA ILE A 152 -4.42 8.45 15.80
C ILE A 152 -4.40 8.55 14.26
N ILE A 153 -3.23 8.43 13.64
CA ILE A 153 -3.11 8.48 12.18
C ILE A 153 -3.87 7.30 11.54
N PHE A 154 -3.77 6.10 12.12
CA PHE A 154 -4.47 4.92 11.62
C PHE A 154 -5.99 5.08 11.72
N ALA A 155 -6.51 5.53 12.85
CA ALA A 155 -7.94 5.82 13.03
C ALA A 155 -8.42 6.91 12.04
N ALA A 156 -7.65 7.98 11.89
CA ALA A 156 -7.92 9.05 10.93
C ALA A 156 -8.00 8.51 9.49
N GLN A 157 -7.09 7.61 9.12
CA GLN A 157 -7.09 7.01 7.80
C GLN A 157 -8.25 6.03 7.61
N CYS A 158 -8.59 5.22 8.59
CA CYS A 158 -9.79 4.38 8.54
C CYS A 158 -11.05 5.21 8.30
N ILE A 159 -11.23 6.28 9.08
CA ILE A 159 -12.39 7.20 8.93
C ILE A 159 -12.37 7.84 7.54
N SER A 160 -11.21 8.26 7.02
CA SER A 160 -11.09 8.85 5.68
C SER A 160 -11.53 7.90 4.58
N VAL A 161 -11.22 6.61 4.68
CA VAL A 161 -11.68 5.55 3.75
C VAL A 161 -13.21 5.45 3.78
N PHE A 162 -13.83 5.49 4.97
CA PHE A 162 -15.29 5.45 5.11
C PHE A 162 -15.95 6.69 4.51
N ILE A 163 -15.43 7.88 4.79
CA ILE A 163 -15.95 9.15 4.24
C ILE A 163 -15.85 9.14 2.72
N LEU A 164 -14.70 8.75 2.16
CA LEU A 164 -14.48 8.71 0.72
C LEU A 164 -15.37 7.68 0.04
N GLY A 165 -15.47 6.47 0.61
CA GLY A 165 -16.34 5.42 0.09
C GLY A 165 -17.82 5.82 0.10
N PHE A 166 -18.27 6.51 1.14
CA PHE A 166 -19.61 7.07 1.22
C PHE A 166 -19.84 8.15 0.16
N ALA A 167 -18.91 9.08 -0.01
CA ALA A 167 -19.01 10.14 -1.03
C ALA A 167 -19.07 9.55 -2.45
N LEU A 168 -18.24 8.55 -2.75
CA LEU A 168 -18.21 7.89 -4.07
C LEU A 168 -19.50 7.15 -4.41
N LYS A 169 -20.30 6.75 -3.44
CA LYS A 169 -21.64 6.20 -3.66
C LYS A 169 -22.54 7.19 -4.43
N PHE A 170 -22.44 8.48 -4.12
CA PHE A 170 -23.25 9.52 -4.77
C PHE A 170 -22.62 9.99 -6.09
N VAL A 171 -21.30 10.09 -6.16
CA VAL A 171 -20.58 10.57 -7.35
C VAL A 171 -20.63 9.55 -8.50
N CYS A 172 -20.42 8.27 -8.21
CA CYS A 172 -20.37 7.21 -9.23
C CYS A 172 -21.72 6.55 -9.54
N GLY A 173 -22.79 6.97 -8.85
CA GLY A 173 -24.13 6.41 -9.01
C GLY A 173 -24.32 5.03 -8.35
N ASN A 174 -25.55 4.75 -7.96
CA ASN A 174 -25.95 3.56 -7.19
C ASN A 174 -26.37 2.40 -8.12
N LYS A 175 -25.59 2.08 -9.15
CA LYS A 175 -25.84 0.87 -9.96
C LYS A 175 -25.36 -0.36 -9.22
N ILE A 176 -26.18 -0.84 -8.29
CA ILE A 176 -26.04 -2.21 -7.78
C ILE A 176 -26.66 -3.08 -8.87
N ASP A 177 -25.82 -3.85 -9.55
CA ASP A 177 -26.32 -4.90 -10.46
C ASP A 177 -26.96 -5.99 -9.58
N ASN A 178 -28.29 -5.97 -9.48
CA ASN A 178 -29.04 -7.00 -8.75
C ASN A 178 -28.93 -8.41 -9.39
N ASN A 179 -28.30 -8.50 -10.54
CA ASN A 179 -28.04 -9.75 -11.26
C ASN A 179 -26.77 -10.50 -10.84
N SER A 180 -25.92 -9.92 -10.01
CA SER A 180 -24.87 -10.71 -9.38
C SER A 180 -25.54 -11.63 -8.35
N ASN A 181 -25.86 -12.85 -8.73
CA ASN A 181 -26.17 -13.95 -7.80
C ASN A 181 -24.99 -14.09 -6.85
N SER A 182 -25.04 -13.32 -5.78
CA SER A 182 -24.06 -13.35 -4.71
C SER A 182 -24.31 -14.52 -3.77
N GLU A 183 -24.43 -15.72 -4.30
CA GLU A 183 -23.90 -16.86 -3.60
C GLU A 183 -22.40 -16.61 -3.53
N ILE A 184 -21.97 -16.16 -2.35
CA ILE A 184 -20.56 -16.11 -2.00
C ILE A 184 -20.03 -17.51 -2.31
N LEU A 185 -19.37 -17.66 -3.47
CA LEU A 185 -18.76 -18.92 -3.84
C LEU A 185 -17.75 -19.23 -2.75
N ILE A 186 -18.19 -20.03 -1.80
CA ILE A 186 -17.36 -20.56 -0.73
C ILE A 186 -16.34 -21.44 -1.45
N SER A 187 -15.16 -20.88 -1.70
CA SER A 187 -14.01 -21.72 -1.97
C SER A 187 -13.85 -22.56 -0.71
N THR A 188 -14.20 -23.85 -0.81
CA THR A 188 -13.99 -24.80 0.28
C THR A 188 -12.54 -24.69 0.72
N PRO A 189 -12.26 -24.30 1.98
CA PRO A 189 -10.89 -24.20 2.45
C PRO A 189 -10.27 -25.60 2.32
N GLN A 190 -9.21 -25.74 1.53
CA GLN A 190 -8.36 -26.92 1.60
C GLN A 190 -7.72 -26.90 3.00
N LYS A 191 -8.31 -27.68 3.91
CA LYS A 191 -7.83 -27.85 5.28
C LYS A 191 -6.42 -28.40 5.22
N GLY A 192 -5.42 -27.62 5.56
CA GLY A 192 -4.03 -28.02 5.71
C GLY A 192 -3.02 -26.99 5.17
N ASP A 193 -3.30 -26.33 4.06
CA ASP A 193 -2.32 -25.48 3.36
C ASP A 193 -2.55 -23.97 3.52
N ALA A 194 -3.60 -23.54 4.23
CA ALA A 194 -3.96 -22.12 4.31
C ALA A 194 -2.84 -21.24 4.88
N LEU A 195 -2.13 -21.71 5.92
CA LEU A 195 -1.03 -20.97 6.50
C LEU A 195 0.16 -20.87 5.52
N VAL A 196 0.54 -21.98 4.90
CA VAL A 196 1.65 -22.03 3.94
C VAL A 196 1.36 -21.12 2.73
N LYS A 197 0.17 -21.21 2.16
CA LYS A 197 -0.27 -20.31 1.08
C LYS A 197 -0.23 -18.84 1.52
N SER A 198 -0.69 -18.54 2.71
CA SER A 198 -0.71 -17.18 3.26
C SER A 198 0.68 -16.59 3.42
N VAL A 199 1.64 -17.40 3.90
CA VAL A 199 3.04 -16.98 4.02
C VAL A 199 3.63 -16.72 2.63
N LEU A 200 3.39 -17.59 1.65
CA LEU A 200 3.89 -17.43 0.29
C LEU A 200 3.26 -16.20 -0.41
N ASP A 201 1.97 -15.98 -0.23
CA ASP A 201 1.29 -14.81 -0.81
C ASP A 201 1.71 -13.51 -0.13
N GLY A 202 1.90 -13.53 1.19
CA GLY A 202 2.49 -12.44 1.95
C GLY A 202 3.90 -12.11 1.46
N ALA A 203 4.75 -13.14 1.25
CA ALA A 203 6.11 -12.97 0.74
C ALA A 203 6.14 -12.40 -0.68
N ARG A 204 5.29 -12.89 -1.59
CA ARG A 204 5.14 -12.33 -2.95
C ARG A 204 4.70 -10.86 -2.93
N GLY A 205 3.74 -10.54 -2.06
CA GLY A 205 3.27 -9.17 -1.89
C GLY A 205 4.37 -8.27 -1.34
N MET A 206 5.10 -8.73 -0.33
CA MET A 206 6.21 -7.99 0.27
C MET A 206 7.34 -7.74 -0.72
N PHE A 207 7.71 -8.77 -1.49
CA PHE A 207 8.70 -8.63 -2.55
C PHE A 207 8.30 -7.58 -3.59
N ALA A 208 7.03 -7.55 -4.01
CA ALA A 208 6.54 -6.55 -4.94
C ALA A 208 6.65 -5.13 -4.34
N ILE A 209 6.29 -4.94 -3.07
CA ILE A 209 6.44 -3.66 -2.37
C ILE A 209 7.91 -3.23 -2.36
N CYS A 210 8.82 -4.11 -1.94
CA CYS A 210 10.25 -3.82 -1.90
C CYS A 210 10.80 -3.45 -3.29
N ALA A 211 10.42 -4.18 -4.34
CA ALA A 211 10.86 -3.89 -5.71
C ALA A 211 10.45 -2.47 -6.16
N PHE A 212 9.20 -2.07 -5.87
CA PHE A 212 8.75 -0.70 -6.16
C PHE A 212 9.49 0.34 -5.32
N VAL A 213 9.65 0.11 -4.02
CA VAL A 213 10.37 1.04 -3.12
C VAL A 213 11.81 1.23 -3.57
N VAL A 214 12.54 0.14 -3.86
CA VAL A 214 13.92 0.21 -4.34
C VAL A 214 14.02 0.98 -5.65
N LEU A 215 13.13 0.69 -6.62
CA LEU A 215 13.10 1.39 -7.90
C LEU A 215 12.86 2.89 -7.72
N PHE A 216 11.85 3.26 -6.93
CA PHE A 216 11.54 4.66 -6.68
C PHE A 216 12.62 5.35 -5.87
N SER A 217 13.23 4.69 -4.87
CA SER A 217 14.35 5.23 -4.11
C SER A 217 15.56 5.53 -5.00
N ALA A 218 15.87 4.66 -5.97
CA ALA A 218 16.93 4.89 -6.92
C ALA A 218 16.72 6.18 -7.75
N PHE A 219 15.51 6.38 -8.28
CA PHE A 219 15.20 7.59 -9.05
C PHE A 219 15.05 8.85 -8.19
N THR A 220 14.51 8.73 -6.97
CA THR A 220 14.43 9.88 -6.05
C THR A 220 15.80 10.37 -5.60
N GLU A 221 16.78 9.47 -5.38
CA GLU A 221 18.15 9.85 -5.04
C GLU A 221 18.80 10.64 -6.17
N ILE A 222 18.65 10.20 -7.44
CA ILE A 222 19.17 10.96 -8.59
C ILE A 222 18.59 12.38 -8.60
N PHE A 223 17.29 12.54 -8.35
CA PHE A 223 16.65 13.85 -8.33
C PHE A 223 17.15 14.70 -7.14
N CYS A 224 17.14 14.14 -5.93
CA CYS A 224 17.52 14.86 -4.72
C CYS A 224 19.00 15.26 -4.67
N SER A 225 19.90 14.49 -5.28
CA SER A 225 21.32 14.83 -5.35
C SER A 225 21.62 16.05 -6.23
N HIS A 226 20.73 16.38 -7.17
CA HIS A 226 20.90 17.51 -8.10
C HIS A 226 20.08 18.74 -7.72
N ILE A 227 19.12 18.63 -6.84
CA ILE A 227 18.26 19.71 -6.37
C ILE A 227 18.52 19.90 -4.87
N THR A 228 19.20 20.97 -4.53
CA THR A 228 19.56 21.29 -3.13
C THR A 228 18.47 22.05 -2.38
N ASP A 229 17.47 22.60 -3.10
CA ASP A 229 16.37 23.33 -2.48
C ASP A 229 15.38 22.36 -1.81
N GLU A 230 15.35 22.37 -0.49
CA GLU A 230 14.44 21.54 0.32
C GLU A 230 12.97 21.82 0.03
N ASN A 231 12.61 23.04 -0.37
CA ASN A 231 11.23 23.37 -0.73
C ASN A 231 10.77 22.65 -2.02
N ILE A 232 11.70 22.18 -2.82
CA ILE A 232 11.42 21.35 -4.02
C ILE A 232 11.57 19.85 -3.68
N GLN A 233 12.61 19.48 -2.93
CA GLN A 233 12.86 18.07 -2.57
C GLN A 233 11.71 17.45 -1.76
N LYS A 234 11.27 18.12 -0.68
CA LYS A 234 10.25 17.59 0.23
C LYS A 234 8.92 17.29 -0.48
N PRO A 235 8.32 18.22 -1.25
CA PRO A 235 7.13 17.92 -2.05
C PRO A 235 7.34 16.81 -3.09
N PHE A 236 8.53 16.76 -3.72
CA PHE A 236 8.84 15.73 -4.69
C PHE A 236 8.87 14.33 -4.04
N LEU A 237 9.49 14.19 -2.87
CA LEU A 237 9.49 12.93 -2.11
C LEU A 237 8.05 12.51 -1.74
N ILE A 238 7.23 13.44 -1.22
CA ILE A 238 5.82 13.18 -0.88
C ILE A 238 5.05 12.69 -2.11
N LEU A 239 5.30 13.27 -3.27
CA LEU A 239 4.64 12.89 -4.52
C LEU A 239 5.09 11.51 -5.01
N THR A 240 6.36 11.15 -4.84
CA THR A 240 6.96 9.96 -5.47
C THR A 240 6.88 8.72 -4.62
N GLU A 241 7.34 8.76 -3.36
CA GLU A 241 7.49 7.55 -2.55
C GLU A 241 7.27 7.85 -1.05
N VAL A 242 6.21 7.27 -0.50
CA VAL A 242 5.73 7.58 0.85
C VAL A 242 6.72 7.22 1.96
N CYS A 243 7.49 6.13 1.83
CA CYS A 243 8.38 5.68 2.90
C CYS A 243 9.59 6.63 3.03
N ASN A 244 10.21 6.99 1.90
CA ASN A 244 11.29 7.98 1.88
C ASN A 244 10.77 9.36 2.30
N ALA A 245 9.56 9.73 1.84
CA ALA A 245 8.94 10.99 2.21
C ALA A 245 8.80 11.10 3.74
N VAL A 246 8.09 10.16 4.38
CA VAL A 246 7.85 10.26 5.83
C VAL A 246 9.15 10.22 6.64
N THR A 247 10.15 9.47 6.18
CA THR A 247 11.47 9.44 6.84
C THR A 247 12.21 10.78 6.73
N ALA A 248 12.18 11.38 5.53
CA ALA A 248 12.90 12.63 5.27
C ALA A 248 12.24 13.85 5.92
N VAL A 249 10.89 13.87 5.99
CA VAL A 249 10.17 15.07 6.44
C VAL A 249 9.66 14.99 7.90
N SER A 250 9.75 13.83 8.56
CA SER A 250 9.19 13.63 9.90
C SER A 250 9.77 14.53 10.98
N LYS A 251 11.01 15.01 10.80
CA LYS A 251 11.68 15.89 11.76
C LYS A 251 11.41 17.38 11.55
N ASP A 252 11.05 17.76 10.33
CA ASP A 252 11.03 19.16 9.89
C ASP A 252 9.61 19.68 9.62
N LEU A 253 8.68 18.79 9.31
CA LEU A 253 7.32 19.18 8.94
C LEU A 253 6.30 18.69 9.96
N PRO A 254 5.16 19.41 10.08
CA PRO A 254 4.07 19.01 10.95
C PRO A 254 3.57 17.59 10.66
N ILE A 255 3.07 16.92 11.68
CA ILE A 255 2.59 15.54 11.60
C ILE A 255 1.42 15.38 10.62
N GLU A 256 0.68 16.45 10.36
CA GLU A 256 -0.39 16.50 9.35
C GLU A 256 0.15 16.23 7.95
N VAL A 257 1.39 16.65 7.66
CA VAL A 257 2.05 16.37 6.37
C VAL A 257 2.41 14.89 6.26
N ILE A 258 2.84 14.28 7.36
CA ILE A 258 3.08 12.83 7.43
C ILE A 258 1.78 12.05 7.22
N ALA A 259 0.71 12.48 7.91
CA ALA A 259 -0.62 11.89 7.77
C ALA A 259 -1.18 12.05 6.34
N PHE A 260 -0.97 13.23 5.72
CA PHE A 260 -1.29 13.46 4.31
C PHE A 260 -0.52 12.50 3.41
N SER A 261 0.81 12.40 3.60
CA SER A 261 1.68 11.54 2.78
C SER A 261 1.24 10.07 2.87
N ALA A 262 0.92 9.60 4.06
CA ALA A 262 0.39 8.27 4.28
C ALA A 262 -0.99 8.04 3.62
N GLY A 263 -1.89 9.02 3.63
CA GLY A 263 -3.20 8.95 2.97
C GLY A 263 -3.11 9.03 1.45
N PHE A 264 -2.21 9.85 0.93
CA PHE A 264 -1.94 10.00 -0.50
C PHE A 264 -1.20 8.79 -1.08
N GLY A 265 -0.17 8.30 -0.40
CA GLY A 265 0.60 7.10 -0.74
C GLY A 265 1.75 7.30 -1.73
N GLY A 266 1.80 8.42 -2.47
CA GLY A 266 2.79 8.68 -3.51
C GLY A 266 2.59 7.82 -4.78
N LEU A 267 3.30 8.18 -5.84
CA LEU A 267 3.23 7.49 -7.14
C LEU A 267 3.65 6.02 -7.03
N CYS A 268 4.63 5.69 -6.20
CA CYS A 268 5.07 4.32 -5.95
C CYS A 268 3.89 3.42 -5.57
N VAL A 269 3.09 3.84 -4.59
CA VAL A 269 1.90 3.10 -4.14
C VAL A 269 0.81 3.08 -5.23
N HIS A 270 0.63 4.18 -5.98
CA HIS A 270 -0.35 4.21 -7.07
C HIS A 270 -0.05 3.13 -8.12
N PHE A 271 1.22 2.96 -8.50
CA PHE A 271 1.62 1.90 -9.43
C PHE A 271 1.42 0.49 -8.83
N GLN A 272 1.71 0.30 -7.54
CA GLN A 272 1.44 -0.96 -6.83
C GLN A 272 -0.06 -1.30 -6.88
N ILE A 273 -0.94 -0.32 -6.65
CA ILE A 273 -2.38 -0.51 -6.68
C ILE A 273 -2.87 -0.85 -8.09
N PHE A 274 -2.41 -0.13 -9.13
CA PHE A 274 -2.78 -0.44 -10.50
C PHE A 274 -2.33 -1.84 -10.93
N SER A 275 -1.14 -2.26 -10.49
CA SER A 275 -0.66 -3.63 -10.69
C SER A 275 -1.56 -4.66 -9.98
N ALA A 276 -1.98 -4.38 -8.75
CA ALA A 276 -2.81 -5.28 -7.95
C ALA A 276 -4.26 -5.38 -8.46
N LEU A 277 -4.81 -4.30 -9.01
CA LEU A 277 -6.14 -4.29 -9.64
C LEU A 277 -6.19 -5.09 -10.96
N GLY A 278 -5.03 -5.32 -11.60
CA GLY A 278 -4.93 -6.14 -12.81
C GLY A 278 -5.79 -5.60 -13.96
N ASP A 279 -6.80 -6.39 -14.37
CA ASP A 279 -7.65 -6.05 -15.53
C ASP A 279 -8.72 -4.98 -15.23
N ILE A 280 -8.92 -4.61 -13.97
CA ILE A 280 -9.90 -3.61 -13.55
C ILE A 280 -9.38 -2.21 -13.91
N LYS A 281 -9.97 -1.62 -14.96
CA LYS A 281 -9.56 -0.29 -15.46
C LYS A 281 -10.26 0.82 -14.70
N VAL A 282 -9.64 1.32 -13.63
CA VAL A 282 -10.11 2.52 -12.91
C VAL A 282 -9.78 3.80 -13.68
N ASN A 283 -10.60 4.83 -13.52
CA ASN A 283 -10.28 6.16 -14.03
C ASN A 283 -9.10 6.74 -13.22
N LYS A 284 -7.95 6.91 -13.87
CA LYS A 284 -6.70 7.34 -13.22
C LYS A 284 -6.80 8.75 -12.65
N MET A 285 -7.48 9.67 -13.34
CA MET A 285 -7.67 11.05 -12.84
C MET A 285 -8.54 11.05 -11.59
N LEU A 286 -9.67 10.34 -11.62
CA LEU A 286 -10.55 10.22 -10.45
C LEU A 286 -9.81 9.52 -9.29
N PHE A 287 -9.02 8.49 -9.58
CA PHE A 287 -8.18 7.82 -8.58
C PHE A 287 -7.22 8.80 -7.92
N PHE A 288 -6.51 9.62 -8.70
CA PHE A 288 -5.59 10.62 -8.17
C PHE A 288 -6.29 11.65 -7.27
N PHE A 289 -7.45 12.16 -7.70
CA PHE A 289 -8.27 13.03 -6.86
C PHE A 289 -8.73 12.36 -5.57
N CYS A 290 -9.13 11.09 -5.62
CA CYS A 290 -9.46 10.32 -4.42
C CYS A 290 -8.27 10.20 -3.46
N ARG A 291 -7.04 10.02 -3.97
CA ARG A 291 -5.84 9.96 -3.14
C ARG A 291 -5.54 11.30 -2.46
N ILE A 292 -5.61 12.41 -3.20
CA ILE A 292 -5.45 13.75 -2.62
C ILE A 292 -6.51 13.99 -1.54
N SER A 293 -7.77 13.72 -1.84
CA SER A 293 -8.87 13.88 -0.88
C SER A 293 -8.66 13.04 0.36
N GLN A 294 -8.22 11.78 0.22
CA GLN A 294 -7.93 10.90 1.35
C GLN A 294 -6.77 11.45 2.19
N GLY A 295 -5.70 11.93 1.57
CA GLY A 295 -4.59 12.55 2.26
C GLY A 295 -5.03 13.76 3.09
N LEU A 296 -5.80 14.67 2.49
CA LEU A 296 -6.32 15.86 3.16
C LEU A 296 -7.25 15.52 4.34
N ILE A 297 -8.18 14.59 4.14
CA ILE A 297 -9.09 14.15 5.22
C ILE A 297 -8.28 13.49 6.34
N THR A 298 -7.30 12.63 6.01
CA THR A 298 -6.45 11.99 7.02
C THR A 298 -5.65 13.03 7.80
N ALA A 299 -5.06 14.02 7.16
CA ALA A 299 -4.33 15.11 7.80
C ALA A 299 -5.23 15.92 8.76
N LEU A 300 -6.42 16.31 8.30
CA LEU A 300 -7.39 17.04 9.11
C LEU A 300 -7.83 16.24 10.35
N LEU A 301 -8.18 14.97 10.16
CA LEU A 301 -8.60 14.10 11.26
C LEU A 301 -7.46 13.81 12.23
N THR A 302 -6.22 13.70 11.76
CA THR A 302 -5.04 13.55 12.61
C THR A 302 -4.83 14.81 13.47
N HIS A 303 -4.93 16.00 12.87
CA HIS A 303 -4.86 17.27 13.60
C HIS A 303 -5.90 17.35 14.72
N LEU A 304 -7.15 17.01 14.39
CA LEU A 304 -8.24 16.98 15.38
C LEU A 304 -7.99 15.92 16.46
N GLY A 305 -7.51 14.74 16.09
CA GLY A 305 -7.20 13.66 17.02
C GLY A 305 -6.10 14.04 18.02
N ILE A 306 -5.01 14.63 17.55
CA ILE A 306 -3.91 15.08 18.42
C ILE A 306 -4.39 16.13 19.42
N LYS A 307 -5.19 17.10 18.97
CA LYS A 307 -5.79 18.10 19.87
C LYS A 307 -6.75 17.49 20.89
N LEU A 308 -7.58 16.54 20.45
CA LEU A 308 -8.57 15.90 21.33
C LEU A 308 -7.93 15.05 22.43
N PHE A 309 -6.88 14.32 22.10
CA PHE A 309 -6.18 13.44 23.05
C PHE A 309 -4.99 14.11 23.74
N SER A 310 -4.73 15.40 23.45
CA SER A 310 -3.63 16.19 24.05
C SER A 310 -2.27 15.49 23.95
N VAL A 311 -2.02 14.79 22.83
CA VAL A 311 -0.76 14.09 22.60
C VAL A 311 0.32 15.09 22.22
N THR A 312 1.43 15.10 22.96
CA THR A 312 2.59 15.92 22.62
C THR A 312 3.32 15.28 21.45
N THR A 313 3.55 16.07 20.40
CA THR A 313 4.30 15.66 19.20
C THR A 313 5.77 16.06 19.31
N ASP A 314 6.38 15.93 20.49
CA ASP A 314 7.78 16.23 20.66
C ASP A 314 8.58 15.22 19.82
N VAL A 315 9.08 15.70 18.68
CA VAL A 315 10.05 14.96 17.89
C VAL A 315 11.32 14.94 18.72
N PHE A 316 11.62 13.81 19.37
CA PHE A 316 12.88 13.66 20.08
C PHE A 316 14.02 13.94 19.11
N SER A 317 14.68 15.07 19.32
CA SER A 317 15.95 15.38 18.70
C SER A 317 16.94 14.32 19.13
N THR A 318 17.37 13.52 18.17
CA THR A 318 18.64 12.79 18.21
C THR A 318 18.90 11.88 19.42
N SER A 319 18.33 10.69 19.43
CA SER A 319 19.27 9.58 19.51
C SER A 319 19.79 9.39 18.09
N THR A 320 21.04 9.80 17.83
CA THR A 320 21.84 9.18 16.78
C THR A 320 21.47 7.72 16.78
N VAL A 321 20.87 7.22 15.71
CA VAL A 321 20.95 5.81 15.39
C VAL A 321 22.46 5.61 15.30
N GLU A 322 23.06 5.25 16.46
CA GLU A 322 24.37 4.67 16.44
C GLU A 322 24.30 3.64 15.33
N ASN A 323 25.24 3.69 14.45
CA ASN A 323 25.52 2.67 13.47
C ASN A 323 25.63 1.32 14.22
N SER A 324 24.48 0.79 14.66
CA SER A 324 24.35 -0.60 14.99
C SER A 324 24.57 -1.28 13.66
N GLY A 325 25.81 -1.75 13.52
CA GLY A 325 26.28 -2.33 12.28
C GLY A 325 25.24 -3.31 11.78
N PHE A 326 25.19 -3.53 10.50
CA PHE A 326 24.30 -4.40 9.73
C PHE A 326 23.95 -5.75 10.37
N PHE A 327 24.61 -6.10 11.48
CA PHE A 327 24.43 -7.29 12.32
C PHE A 327 23.69 -7.05 13.66
N GLY A 328 23.19 -5.84 13.92
CA GLY A 328 22.37 -5.55 15.11
C GLY A 328 20.89 -5.98 14.99
N GLY A 329 20.50 -6.55 13.87
CA GLY A 329 19.22 -7.24 13.73
C GLY A 329 19.22 -8.47 14.65
N THR A 330 18.20 -8.60 15.50
CA THR A 330 18.02 -9.79 16.34
C THR A 330 18.13 -11.03 15.46
N ALA A 331 18.71 -12.14 15.99
CA ALA A 331 18.79 -13.42 15.28
C ALA A 331 17.45 -13.86 14.66
N LEU A 332 16.35 -13.34 15.20
CA LEU A 332 14.98 -13.51 14.72
C LEU A 332 14.73 -12.88 13.35
N SER A 333 15.30 -11.70 13.05
CA SER A 333 15.12 -11.04 11.73
C SER A 333 15.95 -11.73 10.65
N GLY A 334 17.15 -12.23 10.99
CA GLY A 334 17.97 -13.05 10.10
C GLY A 334 17.31 -14.40 9.80
N ALA A 335 16.74 -15.05 10.81
CA ALA A 335 16.00 -16.30 10.65
C ALA A 335 14.73 -16.11 9.79
N ALA A 336 14.00 -15.00 9.95
CA ALA A 336 12.84 -14.68 9.13
C ALA A 336 13.22 -14.47 7.66
N LEU A 337 14.34 -13.81 7.38
CA LEU A 337 14.86 -13.63 6.01
C LEU A 337 15.28 -14.95 5.36
N LEU A 338 16.01 -15.79 6.10
CA LEU A 338 16.40 -17.15 5.63
C LEU A 338 15.16 -18.01 5.37
N PHE A 339 14.17 -17.96 6.24
CA PHE A 339 12.93 -18.69 6.08
C PHE A 339 12.13 -18.23 4.86
N THR A 340 12.02 -16.93 4.62
CA THR A 340 11.36 -16.39 3.44
C THR A 340 12.10 -16.73 2.15
N ALA A 341 13.43 -16.71 2.15
CA ALA A 341 14.25 -17.12 1.00
C ALA A 341 14.08 -18.60 0.68
N LEU A 342 14.07 -19.47 1.70
CA LEU A 342 13.84 -20.91 1.55
C LEU A 342 12.42 -21.21 1.02
N CYS A 343 11.40 -20.52 1.52
CA CYS A 343 10.03 -20.64 1.03
C CYS A 343 9.91 -20.20 -0.44
N PHE A 344 10.64 -19.15 -0.82
CA PHE A 344 10.67 -18.67 -2.21
C PHE A 344 11.34 -19.70 -3.13
N LEU A 345 12.50 -20.27 -2.75
CA LEU A 345 13.19 -21.30 -3.50
C LEU A 345 12.34 -22.58 -3.64
N TYR A 346 11.63 -22.96 -2.58
CA TYR A 346 10.71 -24.09 -2.61
C TYR A 346 9.53 -23.86 -3.57
N SER A 347 8.97 -22.64 -3.57
CA SER A 347 7.92 -22.25 -4.51
C SER A 347 8.36 -22.29 -5.97
N LEU A 348 9.61 -21.84 -6.27
CA LEU A 348 10.18 -21.90 -7.61
C LEU A 348 10.40 -23.33 -8.10
N LYS A 349 10.79 -24.25 -7.20
CA LYS A 349 10.99 -25.66 -7.52
C LYS A 349 9.66 -26.33 -7.92
N ASN A 350 8.57 -26.05 -7.22
CA ASN A 350 7.25 -26.63 -7.51
C ASN A 350 6.58 -26.01 -8.73
N TYR A 351 6.92 -24.78 -9.13
CA TYR A 351 6.42 -24.14 -10.34
C TYR A 351 6.98 -24.75 -11.63
N LYS A 352 8.13 -25.42 -11.57
CA LYS A 352 8.74 -26.14 -12.73
C LYS A 352 8.22 -27.56 -12.91
N GLN A 353 7.38 -28.07 -12.00
CA GLN A 353 6.85 -29.45 -12.06
C GLN A 353 5.36 -29.52 -12.45
N ASN A 354 4.68 -28.38 -12.65
CA ASN A 354 3.36 -28.22 -13.26
C ASN A 354 3.48 -27.38 -14.55
#